data_93e8df34ff999c6efb2b396124911141
#
_entry.id   93e8df34ff999c6efb2b396124911141
#
_cell.length_a   1.000
_cell.length_b   1.000
_cell.length_c   1.000
_cell.angle_alpha   90.00
_cell.angle_beta   90.00
_cell.angle_gamma   90.00
#
_symmetry.space_group_name_H-M   'P 1'
#
loop_
_entity.id
_entity.type
_entity.pdbx_description
1 polymer ?
#
loop_
_entity_poly.entity_id
_entity_poly.type
_entity_poly.pdbx_seq_one_letter_code
_entity_poly.pdbx_strand_id
1 'polypeptide(L)'
;MSNSLEFLSFPPLSLLDKIRLGTNIFYASKIKNWRKLENILVEDWLKKWSGNNTFQKIWLPLLKAKLGDAYQKTSAAFIWATIQRMYAARRTGLKKEMFGYVPGGYTRILDSFSKKIENMGVKIKTNYIANHVEQHLNKKISVKFQNEQTGIFDNLILTIPAPIITKICPQLTETEKNKWNNIQYLGVICASVLLKKPLSRYYVTNITEDWVPFTGIIEMSALVDKGKYFNNKSLVYLPKYVSPQDAIFKTSDDDIRHNFINTLQRMHPHLNSDDIMTFKISRAKHVFALPTLNYSEKLPSMKTSIPGLFIINAAHIVNGTLNVNETIQLAERAINKYFG
;
A
#
# COMPACT_ATOMS: atom_id res chain seq x y z
N MET A 1 -19.50 -6.72 1.68
CA MET A 1 -20.63 -6.85 2.62
C MET A 1 -20.66 -5.57 3.45
N SER A 2 -21.66 -4.74 3.24
CA SER A 2 -21.73 -3.42 3.86
C SER A 2 -22.48 -3.41 5.20
N ASN A 3 -23.26 -4.45 5.48
CA ASN A 3 -24.05 -4.56 6.71
C ASN A 3 -24.17 -5.99 7.24
N SER A 4 -24.66 -6.14 8.47
CA SER A 4 -24.77 -7.42 9.17
C SER A 4 -25.75 -8.40 8.51
N LEU A 5 -26.80 -7.91 7.84
CA LEU A 5 -27.77 -8.75 7.14
C LEU A 5 -27.18 -9.36 5.88
N GLU A 6 -26.43 -8.58 5.08
CA GLU A 6 -25.70 -9.10 3.94
C GLU A 6 -24.65 -10.15 4.35
N PHE A 7 -24.01 -9.94 5.51
CA PHE A 7 -23.09 -10.92 6.06
C PHE A 7 -23.79 -12.23 6.43
N LEU A 8 -24.95 -12.14 7.11
CA LEU A 8 -25.71 -13.33 7.49
C LEU A 8 -26.29 -14.08 6.27
N SER A 9 -26.63 -13.36 5.21
CA SER A 9 -27.14 -13.96 3.96
C SER A 9 -26.04 -14.45 3.01
N PHE A 10 -24.74 -14.27 3.34
CA PHE A 10 -23.65 -14.63 2.45
C PHE A 10 -23.56 -16.14 2.22
N PRO A 11 -23.85 -16.66 0.99
CA PRO A 11 -24.04 -18.09 0.74
C PRO A 11 -22.82 -18.97 0.94
N PRO A 12 -21.57 -18.52 0.65
CA PRO A 12 -20.41 -19.40 0.70
C PRO A 12 -20.03 -19.90 2.10
N LEU A 13 -20.52 -19.27 3.17
CA LEU A 13 -20.20 -19.61 4.55
C LEU A 13 -21.38 -20.22 5.28
N SER A 14 -21.13 -21.31 6.05
CA SER A 14 -22.09 -21.84 7.01
C SER A 14 -22.34 -20.88 8.17
N LEU A 15 -23.40 -21.08 8.94
CA LEU A 15 -23.70 -20.24 10.12
C LEU A 15 -22.55 -20.30 11.14
N LEU A 16 -21.96 -21.46 11.38
CA LEU A 16 -20.81 -21.63 12.28
C LEU A 16 -19.59 -20.86 11.79
N ASP A 17 -19.31 -20.89 10.48
CA ASP A 17 -18.22 -20.12 9.90
C ASP A 17 -18.44 -18.60 10.06
N LYS A 18 -19.68 -18.14 9.90
CA LYS A 18 -20.04 -16.72 10.11
C LYS A 18 -19.84 -16.30 11.56
N ILE A 19 -20.23 -17.14 12.51
CA ILE A 19 -20.01 -16.87 13.95
C ILE A 19 -18.50 -16.81 14.23
N ARG A 20 -17.71 -17.80 13.77
CA ARG A 20 -16.25 -17.82 13.94
C ARG A 20 -15.58 -16.59 13.31
N LEU A 21 -15.99 -16.17 12.12
CA LEU A 21 -15.45 -14.99 11.47
C LEU A 21 -15.79 -13.71 12.26
N GLY A 22 -17.03 -13.60 12.73
CA GLY A 22 -17.46 -12.47 13.57
C GLY A 22 -16.69 -12.39 14.88
N THR A 23 -16.52 -13.52 15.58
CA THR A 23 -15.73 -13.60 16.83
C THR A 23 -14.25 -13.29 16.59
N ASN A 24 -13.67 -13.76 15.47
CA ASN A 24 -12.30 -13.41 15.12
C ASN A 24 -12.12 -11.91 14.93
N ILE A 25 -12.99 -11.27 14.16
CA ILE A 25 -12.94 -9.82 13.93
C ILE A 25 -13.11 -9.05 15.25
N PHE A 26 -14.06 -9.47 16.09
CA PHE A 26 -14.26 -8.87 17.41
C PHE A 26 -13.04 -9.07 18.32
N TYR A 27 -12.50 -10.27 18.40
CA TYR A 27 -11.29 -10.55 19.18
C TYR A 27 -10.10 -9.72 18.69
N ALA A 28 -9.87 -9.70 17.38
CA ALA A 28 -8.81 -8.87 16.78
C ALA A 28 -8.95 -7.40 17.17
N SER A 29 -10.19 -6.87 17.22
CA SER A 29 -10.43 -5.46 17.60
C SER A 29 -10.07 -5.15 19.06
N LYS A 30 -9.96 -6.16 19.92
CA LYS A 30 -9.60 -6.01 21.35
C LYS A 30 -8.12 -6.21 21.64
N ILE A 31 -7.35 -6.76 20.71
CA ILE A 31 -5.91 -6.96 20.88
C ILE A 31 -5.20 -5.61 20.91
N LYS A 32 -4.53 -5.30 22.03
CA LYS A 32 -3.69 -4.11 22.19
C LYS A 32 -2.22 -4.40 21.91
N ASN A 33 -1.73 -5.58 22.32
CA ASN A 33 -0.33 -5.99 22.12
C ASN A 33 -0.16 -6.72 20.78
N TRP A 34 -0.01 -5.95 19.72
CA TRP A 34 0.18 -6.45 18.37
C TRP A 34 1.54 -7.14 18.16
N ARG A 35 2.57 -6.84 19.00
CA ARG A 35 3.90 -7.48 18.88
C ARG A 35 3.84 -9.00 19.02
N LYS A 36 2.92 -9.54 19.82
CA LYS A 36 2.71 -10.99 19.92
C LYS A 36 2.24 -11.61 18.59
N LEU A 37 1.59 -10.81 17.73
CA LEU A 37 1.11 -11.26 16.43
C LEU A 37 2.21 -11.23 15.36
N GLU A 38 3.32 -10.54 15.58
CA GLU A 38 4.48 -10.58 14.67
C GLU A 38 5.19 -11.94 14.66
N ASN A 39 5.01 -12.75 15.71
CA ASN A 39 5.62 -14.07 15.83
C ASN A 39 4.76 -15.21 15.25
N ILE A 40 3.60 -14.90 14.71
CA ILE A 40 2.62 -15.86 14.20
C ILE A 40 2.37 -15.58 12.73
N LEU A 41 2.40 -16.59 11.88
CA LEU A 41 2.02 -16.46 10.47
C LEU A 41 0.55 -16.08 10.34
N VAL A 42 0.24 -15.22 9.39
CA VAL A 42 -1.15 -14.78 9.12
C VAL A 42 -2.07 -15.96 8.83
N GLU A 43 -1.58 -16.94 8.09
CA GLU A 43 -2.31 -18.15 7.73
C GLU A 43 -2.69 -18.97 8.97
N ASP A 44 -1.71 -19.24 9.86
CA ASP A 44 -1.93 -20.04 11.07
C ASP A 44 -2.90 -19.34 12.02
N TRP A 45 -2.74 -18.03 12.18
CA TRP A 45 -3.63 -17.24 13.04
C TRP A 45 -5.07 -17.23 12.52
N LEU A 46 -5.26 -17.04 11.21
CA LEU A 46 -6.58 -17.00 10.60
C LEU A 46 -7.25 -18.38 10.60
N LYS A 47 -6.52 -19.46 10.30
CA LYS A 47 -7.04 -20.83 10.37
C LYS A 47 -7.47 -21.18 11.80
N LYS A 48 -6.66 -20.82 12.80
CA LYS A 48 -6.97 -21.06 14.21
C LYS A 48 -8.29 -20.42 14.64
N TRP A 49 -8.49 -19.14 14.28
CA TRP A 49 -9.63 -18.36 14.79
C TRP A 49 -10.88 -18.41 13.89
N SER A 50 -10.72 -18.42 12.58
CA SER A 50 -11.84 -18.44 11.63
C SER A 50 -12.19 -19.83 11.12
N GLY A 51 -11.32 -20.81 11.31
CA GLY A 51 -11.45 -22.15 10.73
C GLY A 51 -10.97 -22.24 9.28
N ASN A 52 -10.64 -23.46 8.85
CA ASN A 52 -10.05 -23.71 7.55
C ASN A 52 -10.99 -23.33 6.38
N ASN A 53 -12.29 -23.63 6.49
CA ASN A 53 -13.27 -23.31 5.43
C ASN A 53 -13.37 -21.79 5.20
N THR A 54 -13.46 -21.01 6.27
CA THR A 54 -13.47 -19.54 6.18
C THR A 54 -12.14 -19.00 5.65
N PHE A 55 -11.02 -19.61 6.07
CA PHE A 55 -9.72 -19.24 5.54
C PHE A 55 -9.67 -19.42 4.02
N GLN A 56 -10.03 -20.57 3.50
CA GLN A 56 -9.99 -20.86 2.06
C GLN A 56 -10.92 -19.98 1.23
N LYS A 57 -12.14 -19.75 1.74
CA LYS A 57 -13.18 -19.04 0.96
C LYS A 57 -13.10 -17.50 1.05
N ILE A 58 -12.55 -16.97 2.14
CA ILE A 58 -12.54 -15.52 2.40
C ILE A 58 -11.12 -14.97 2.50
N TRP A 59 -10.33 -15.50 3.46
CA TRP A 59 -9.06 -14.87 3.78
C TRP A 59 -7.99 -15.13 2.74
N LEU A 60 -7.87 -16.35 2.24
CA LEU A 60 -6.85 -16.70 1.25
C LEU A 60 -6.97 -15.89 -0.05
N PRO A 61 -8.16 -15.76 -0.67
CA PRO A 61 -8.31 -14.89 -1.84
C PRO A 61 -7.94 -13.43 -1.55
N LEU A 62 -8.34 -12.89 -0.40
CA LEU A 62 -8.02 -11.51 -0.01
C LEU A 62 -6.52 -11.32 0.24
N LEU A 63 -5.85 -12.29 0.89
CA LEU A 63 -4.42 -12.28 1.11
C LEU A 63 -3.65 -12.38 -0.21
N LYS A 64 -4.03 -13.30 -1.09
CA LYS A 64 -3.44 -13.44 -2.43
C LYS A 64 -3.62 -12.17 -3.26
N ALA A 65 -4.81 -11.57 -3.25
CA ALA A 65 -5.08 -10.33 -3.96
C ALA A 65 -4.16 -9.17 -3.53
N LYS A 66 -3.78 -9.11 -2.25
CA LYS A 66 -2.94 -8.03 -1.70
C LYS A 66 -1.45 -8.38 -1.64
N LEU A 67 -1.12 -9.62 -1.39
CA LEU A 67 0.23 -10.05 -1.04
C LEU A 67 0.83 -11.04 -2.05
N GLY A 68 0.03 -11.57 -2.99
CA GLY A 68 0.44 -12.72 -3.78
C GLY A 68 0.85 -13.87 -2.87
N ASP A 69 1.84 -14.67 -3.27
CA ASP A 69 2.35 -15.79 -2.45
C ASP A 69 3.14 -15.32 -1.21
N ALA A 70 3.45 -14.02 -1.13
CA ALA A 70 4.13 -13.47 0.04
C ALA A 70 3.29 -13.54 1.33
N TYR A 71 1.98 -13.83 1.25
CA TYR A 71 1.16 -14.07 2.44
C TYR A 71 1.71 -15.19 3.32
N GLN A 72 2.36 -16.21 2.73
CA GLN A 72 2.97 -17.34 3.46
C GLN A 72 4.10 -16.92 4.41
N LYS A 73 4.68 -15.73 4.20
CA LYS A 73 5.76 -15.16 5.03
C LYS A 73 5.27 -14.00 5.90
N THR A 74 4.01 -13.61 5.75
CA THR A 74 3.44 -12.43 6.41
C THR A 74 2.98 -12.78 7.82
N SER A 75 3.25 -11.90 8.78
CA SER A 75 2.80 -12.04 10.15
C SER A 75 1.32 -11.69 10.34
N ALA A 76 0.71 -12.23 11.39
CA ALA A 76 -0.69 -11.93 11.74
C ALA A 76 -0.91 -10.45 12.11
N ALA A 77 0.15 -9.72 12.46
CA ALA A 77 0.07 -8.27 12.71
C ALA A 77 -0.49 -7.49 11.50
N PHE A 78 -0.22 -7.95 10.27
CA PHE A 78 -0.74 -7.33 9.04
C PHE A 78 -2.27 -7.36 8.98
N ILE A 79 -2.86 -8.54 9.16
CA ILE A 79 -4.32 -8.66 9.07
C ILE A 79 -5.01 -8.02 10.28
N TRP A 80 -4.38 -8.12 11.47
CA TRP A 80 -4.84 -7.41 12.64
C TRP A 80 -4.93 -5.90 12.41
N ALA A 81 -3.87 -5.26 11.89
CA ALA A 81 -3.88 -3.84 11.57
C ALA A 81 -4.97 -3.46 10.56
N THR A 82 -5.20 -4.32 9.56
CA THR A 82 -6.29 -4.15 8.59
C THR A 82 -7.65 -4.21 9.27
N ILE A 83 -7.89 -5.19 10.14
CA ILE A 83 -9.14 -5.33 10.89
C ILE A 83 -9.34 -4.13 11.83
N GLN A 84 -8.31 -3.70 12.57
CA GLN A 84 -8.36 -2.53 13.45
C GLN A 84 -8.80 -1.27 12.70
N ARG A 85 -8.21 -1.01 11.54
CA ARG A 85 -8.56 0.14 10.70
C ARG A 85 -10.01 0.07 10.23
N MET A 86 -10.46 -1.09 9.74
CA MET A 86 -11.83 -1.28 9.27
C MET A 86 -12.84 -1.16 10.41
N TYR A 87 -12.48 -1.64 11.60
CA TYR A 87 -13.32 -1.54 12.79
C TYR A 87 -13.41 -0.09 13.28
N ALA A 88 -12.30 0.64 13.27
CA ALA A 88 -12.26 2.06 13.64
C ALA A 88 -13.09 2.94 12.72
N ALA A 89 -13.16 2.63 11.41
CA ALA A 89 -13.98 3.36 10.45
C ALA A 89 -15.49 3.26 10.72
N ARG A 90 -15.93 2.29 11.54
CA ARG A 90 -17.35 2.07 11.94
C ARG A 90 -17.73 2.71 13.27
N ARG A 91 -16.85 3.47 13.92
CA ARG A 91 -17.05 4.02 15.30
C ARG A 91 -18.20 5.02 15.43
N THR A 92 -18.71 5.56 14.35
CA THR A 92 -19.76 6.58 14.36
C THR A 92 -21.19 6.03 14.56
N GLY A 93 -21.34 4.76 14.94
CA GLY A 93 -22.66 4.10 15.07
C GLY A 93 -23.40 3.93 13.74
N LEU A 94 -22.81 4.37 12.64
CA LEU A 94 -23.37 4.20 11.30
C LEU A 94 -23.22 2.74 10.88
N LYS A 95 -24.33 2.14 10.49
CA LYS A 95 -24.38 0.76 9.97
C LYS A 95 -23.71 0.62 8.60
N LYS A 96 -23.29 1.74 7.98
CA LYS A 96 -22.75 1.81 6.62
C LYS A 96 -21.37 2.48 6.65
N GLU A 97 -20.41 1.88 5.96
CA GLU A 97 -19.07 2.45 5.77
C GLU A 97 -19.16 3.71 4.89
N MET A 98 -18.51 4.78 5.32
CA MET A 98 -18.47 6.05 4.60
C MET A 98 -17.07 6.30 4.04
N PHE A 99 -17.01 6.71 2.77
CA PHE A 99 -15.78 7.11 2.10
C PHE A 99 -15.82 8.61 1.80
N GLY A 100 -14.69 9.30 2.07
CA GLY A 100 -14.50 10.69 1.67
C GLY A 100 -13.82 10.79 0.30
N TYR A 101 -14.27 11.69 -0.54
CA TYR A 101 -13.64 12.04 -1.80
C TYR A 101 -13.35 13.54 -1.85
N VAL A 102 -12.12 13.89 -2.25
CA VAL A 102 -11.74 15.29 -2.46
C VAL A 102 -11.86 15.60 -3.96
N PRO A 103 -12.72 16.56 -4.34
CA PRO A 103 -12.79 17.01 -5.73
C PRO A 103 -11.42 17.45 -6.24
N GLY A 104 -11.00 16.91 -7.40
CA GLY A 104 -9.65 17.09 -7.93
C GLY A 104 -8.61 16.11 -7.40
N GLY A 105 -9.01 15.19 -6.50
CA GLY A 105 -8.17 14.10 -6.02
C GLY A 105 -6.94 14.54 -5.21
N TYR A 106 -5.95 13.66 -5.14
CA TYR A 106 -4.70 13.92 -4.38
C TYR A 106 -3.89 15.09 -4.90
N THR A 107 -3.94 15.39 -6.20
CA THR A 107 -3.22 16.54 -6.79
C THR A 107 -3.61 17.82 -6.07
N ARG A 108 -4.90 18.07 -5.87
CA ARG A 108 -5.37 19.28 -5.16
C ARG A 108 -4.84 19.37 -3.73
N ILE A 109 -4.76 18.23 -3.02
CA ILE A 109 -4.22 18.19 -1.66
C ILE A 109 -2.73 18.52 -1.69
N LEU A 110 -1.97 17.89 -2.59
CA LEU A 110 -0.53 18.08 -2.70
C LEU A 110 -0.18 19.52 -3.13
N ASP A 111 -0.89 20.09 -4.10
CA ASP A 111 -0.68 21.47 -4.54
C ASP A 111 -0.95 22.47 -3.40
N SER A 112 -2.04 22.27 -2.65
CA SER A 112 -2.36 23.12 -1.50
C SER A 112 -1.32 22.99 -0.39
N PHE A 113 -0.84 21.78 -0.13
CA PHE A 113 0.20 21.49 0.85
C PHE A 113 1.54 22.11 0.43
N SER A 114 1.96 21.91 -0.83
CA SER A 114 3.20 22.49 -1.38
C SER A 114 3.22 24.02 -1.22
N LYS A 115 2.14 24.69 -1.65
CA LYS A 115 2.03 26.15 -1.47
C LYS A 115 2.14 26.58 0.00
N LYS A 116 1.54 25.80 0.91
CA LYS A 116 1.59 26.10 2.34
C LYS A 116 3.02 26.04 2.88
N ILE A 117 3.76 24.97 2.59
CA ILE A 117 5.13 24.81 3.08
C ILE A 117 6.12 25.76 2.38
N GLU A 118 5.93 26.08 1.09
CA GLU A 118 6.72 27.09 0.37
C GLU A 118 6.55 28.48 1.01
N ASN A 119 5.33 28.86 1.40
CA ASN A 119 5.07 30.10 2.14
C ASN A 119 5.73 30.12 3.54
N MET A 120 6.09 28.96 4.08
CA MET A 120 6.88 28.83 5.31
C MET A 120 8.39 28.84 5.07
N GLY A 121 8.84 29.08 3.84
CA GLY A 121 10.26 29.13 3.45
C GLY A 121 10.87 27.81 3.00
N VAL A 122 10.09 26.73 2.91
CA VAL A 122 10.57 25.43 2.40
C VAL A 122 10.79 25.54 0.88
N LYS A 123 11.94 25.05 0.40
CA LYS A 123 12.25 24.98 -1.02
C LYS A 123 11.97 23.59 -1.55
N ILE A 124 10.97 23.45 -2.40
CA ILE A 124 10.65 22.20 -3.10
C ILE A 124 11.43 22.17 -4.42
N LYS A 125 12.27 21.15 -4.60
CA LYS A 125 13.04 20.93 -5.84
C LYS A 125 12.62 19.62 -6.48
N THR A 126 12.01 19.67 -7.64
CA THR A 126 11.68 18.51 -8.49
C THR A 126 12.83 18.24 -9.47
N ASN A 127 12.90 17.00 -10.00
CA ASN A 127 13.97 16.54 -10.89
C ASN A 127 15.40 16.55 -10.25
N TYR A 128 15.45 16.45 -8.93
CA TYR A 128 16.68 16.32 -8.15
C TYR A 128 16.79 14.89 -7.63
N ILE A 129 17.26 13.97 -8.48
CA ILE A 129 17.43 12.57 -8.12
C ILE A 129 18.77 12.40 -7.42
N ALA A 130 18.76 12.11 -6.12
CA ALA A 130 19.97 11.82 -5.36
C ALA A 130 20.60 10.50 -5.83
N ASN A 131 21.89 10.52 -6.12
CA ASN A 131 22.66 9.35 -6.55
C ASN A 131 23.81 9.00 -5.61
N HIS A 132 24.23 9.91 -4.74
CA HIS A 132 25.29 9.67 -3.75
C HIS A 132 25.09 10.55 -2.52
N VAL A 133 25.28 9.97 -1.33
CA VAL A 133 25.23 10.65 -0.04
C VAL A 133 26.47 10.29 0.75
N GLU A 134 27.19 11.31 1.21
CA GLU A 134 28.38 11.10 2.04
C GLU A 134 28.49 12.18 3.13
N GLN A 135 29.12 11.84 4.26
CA GLN A 135 29.47 12.78 5.31
C GLN A 135 30.91 13.24 5.16
N HIS A 136 31.14 14.53 5.27
CA HIS A 136 32.47 15.16 5.30
C HIS A 136 33.04 15.26 6.71
N LEU A 137 34.33 15.55 6.80
CA LEU A 137 35.07 15.69 8.08
C LEU A 137 34.47 16.75 9.02
N ASN A 138 33.83 17.79 8.45
CA ASN A 138 33.13 18.84 9.21
C ASN A 138 31.74 18.40 9.69
N LYS A 139 31.40 17.11 9.61
CA LYS A 139 30.10 16.49 9.97
C LYS A 139 28.92 16.93 9.09
N LYS A 140 29.12 17.76 8.07
CA LYS A 140 28.07 18.07 7.11
C LYS A 140 27.85 16.93 6.12
N ILE A 141 26.66 16.81 5.59
CA ILE A 141 26.29 15.76 4.65
C ILE A 141 26.14 16.37 3.27
N SER A 142 26.85 15.82 2.29
CA SER A 142 26.67 16.17 0.88
C SER A 142 25.75 15.19 0.19
N VAL A 143 24.94 15.71 -0.69
CA VAL A 143 24.06 14.94 -1.59
C VAL A 143 24.40 15.32 -3.01
N LYS A 144 24.94 14.38 -3.78
CA LYS A 144 25.14 14.55 -5.21
C LYS A 144 23.88 14.10 -5.95
N PHE A 145 23.44 14.91 -6.92
CA PHE A 145 22.28 14.64 -7.75
C PHE A 145 22.68 14.23 -9.17
N GLN A 146 21.77 13.57 -9.89
CA GLN A 146 22.03 13.14 -11.29
C GLN A 146 22.29 14.31 -12.25
N ASN A 147 21.80 15.50 -11.95
CA ASN A 147 22.04 16.73 -12.72
C ASN A 147 23.38 17.42 -12.37
N GLU A 148 24.33 16.66 -11.80
CA GLU A 148 25.67 17.08 -11.39
C GLU A 148 25.71 18.14 -10.26
N GLN A 149 24.57 18.59 -9.75
CA GLN A 149 24.52 19.51 -8.62
C GLN A 149 24.83 18.78 -7.32
N THR A 150 25.38 19.51 -6.35
CA THR A 150 25.64 19.02 -5.01
C THR A 150 24.99 19.95 -3.99
N GLY A 151 24.28 19.37 -3.03
CA GLY A 151 23.76 20.07 -1.85
C GLY A 151 24.54 19.68 -0.61
N ILE A 152 24.78 20.64 0.30
CA ILE A 152 25.46 20.43 1.58
C ILE A 152 24.47 20.80 2.71
N PHE A 153 24.30 19.91 3.68
CA PHE A 153 23.27 19.99 4.70
C PHE A 153 23.85 19.63 6.08
N ASP A 154 23.30 20.22 7.13
CA ASP A 154 23.60 19.87 8.51
C ASP A 154 22.92 18.55 8.92
N ASN A 155 21.67 18.36 8.46
CA ASN A 155 20.89 17.15 8.66
C ASN A 155 20.23 16.73 7.34
N LEU A 156 20.16 15.42 7.11
CA LEU A 156 19.50 14.81 5.95
C LEU A 156 18.52 13.73 6.43
N ILE A 157 17.27 13.82 5.94
CA ILE A 157 16.27 12.77 6.14
C ILE A 157 15.99 12.10 4.81
N LEU A 158 16.29 10.82 4.69
CA LEU A 158 15.96 10.00 3.51
C LEU A 158 14.63 9.30 3.74
N THR A 159 13.66 9.54 2.83
CA THR A 159 12.32 8.91 2.87
C THR A 159 12.13 7.84 1.79
N ILE A 160 13.19 7.53 1.05
CA ILE A 160 13.21 6.59 -0.09
C ILE A 160 13.17 5.12 0.36
N PRO A 161 12.81 4.17 -0.54
CA PRO A 161 12.81 2.74 -0.23
C PRO A 161 14.21 2.18 0.06
N ALA A 162 14.27 1.17 0.94
CA ALA A 162 15.50 0.55 1.41
C ALA A 162 16.50 0.14 0.30
N PRO A 163 16.10 -0.50 -0.82
CA PRO A 163 17.05 -0.88 -1.86
C PRO A 163 17.74 0.29 -2.57
N ILE A 164 17.23 1.51 -2.44
CA ILE A 164 17.86 2.72 -2.98
C ILE A 164 18.85 3.27 -1.96
N ILE A 165 18.52 3.23 -0.67
CA ILE A 165 19.34 3.75 0.43
C ILE A 165 20.73 3.13 0.41
N THR A 166 20.83 1.80 0.38
CA THR A 166 22.10 1.09 0.42
C THR A 166 23.00 1.36 -0.79
N LYS A 167 22.39 1.74 -1.92
CA LYS A 167 23.12 2.12 -3.13
C LYS A 167 23.73 3.51 -3.05
N ILE A 168 22.99 4.47 -2.46
CA ILE A 168 23.43 5.88 -2.48
C ILE A 168 24.18 6.29 -1.21
N CYS A 169 24.13 5.49 -0.13
CA CYS A 169 24.79 5.74 1.14
C CYS A 169 25.90 4.72 1.42
N PRO A 170 27.06 4.81 0.76
CA PRO A 170 28.13 3.81 0.88
C PRO A 170 28.78 3.78 2.27
N GLN A 171 28.73 4.87 3.02
CA GLN A 171 29.34 4.99 4.36
C GLN A 171 28.52 4.36 5.50
N LEU A 172 27.29 3.89 5.23
CA LEU A 172 26.54 3.09 6.21
C LEU A 172 27.35 1.84 6.59
N THR A 173 27.28 1.44 7.87
CA THR A 173 27.90 0.20 8.31
C THR A 173 27.33 -1.02 7.61
N GLU A 174 28.10 -2.08 7.49
CA GLU A 174 27.62 -3.33 6.88
C GLU A 174 26.41 -3.91 7.64
N THR A 175 26.37 -3.74 8.94
CA THR A 175 25.20 -4.15 9.76
C THR A 175 23.93 -3.38 9.35
N GLU A 176 24.03 -2.07 9.13
CA GLU A 176 22.90 -1.26 8.67
C GLU A 176 22.49 -1.64 7.25
N LYS A 177 23.46 -1.76 6.32
CA LYS A 177 23.19 -2.19 4.93
C LYS A 177 22.49 -3.54 4.90
N ASN A 178 22.96 -4.51 5.68
CA ASN A 178 22.34 -5.84 5.76
C ASN A 178 20.90 -5.78 6.27
N LYS A 179 20.61 -4.98 7.31
CA LYS A 179 19.25 -4.79 7.80
C LYS A 179 18.35 -4.17 6.74
N TRP A 180 18.82 -3.12 6.03
CA TRP A 180 18.06 -2.47 4.96
C TRP A 180 17.81 -3.42 3.77
N ASN A 181 18.82 -4.20 3.35
CA ASN A 181 18.70 -5.14 2.25
C ASN A 181 17.77 -6.33 2.55
N ASN A 182 17.57 -6.66 3.83
CA ASN A 182 16.67 -7.73 4.26
C ASN A 182 15.18 -7.31 4.29
N ILE A 183 14.87 -6.03 4.09
CA ILE A 183 13.47 -5.58 3.98
C ILE A 183 12.90 -6.01 2.64
N GLN A 184 11.94 -6.92 2.69
CA GLN A 184 11.23 -7.38 1.50
C GLN A 184 10.15 -6.39 1.10
N TYR A 185 10.02 -6.13 -0.19
CA TYR A 185 8.98 -5.26 -0.75
C TYR A 185 8.07 -6.02 -1.69
N LEU A 186 6.84 -5.54 -1.80
CA LEU A 186 5.97 -5.80 -2.93
C LEU A 186 5.96 -4.57 -3.83
N GLY A 187 5.94 -4.82 -5.12
CA GLY A 187 5.66 -3.84 -6.13
C GLY A 187 4.21 -3.93 -6.61
N VAL A 188 3.83 -3.00 -7.45
CA VAL A 188 2.51 -2.97 -8.10
C VAL A 188 2.63 -2.57 -9.57
N ILE A 189 1.91 -3.27 -10.40
CA ILE A 189 1.50 -2.81 -11.73
C ILE A 189 0.03 -2.41 -11.58
N CYS A 190 -0.33 -1.20 -11.99
CA CYS A 190 -1.71 -0.74 -11.92
C CYS A 190 -2.12 -0.10 -13.24
N ALA A 191 -3.13 -0.66 -13.89
CA ALA A 191 -3.75 0.00 -15.01
C ALA A 191 -4.87 0.94 -14.54
N SER A 192 -4.88 2.15 -15.08
CA SER A 192 -5.96 3.13 -14.96
C SER A 192 -6.73 3.14 -16.27
N VAL A 193 -8.00 2.77 -16.23
CA VAL A 193 -8.85 2.60 -17.41
C VAL A 193 -10.03 3.55 -17.35
N LEU A 194 -10.18 4.40 -18.36
CA LEU A 194 -11.35 5.24 -18.52
C LEU A 194 -12.32 4.59 -19.50
N LEU A 195 -13.55 4.37 -19.06
CA LEU A 195 -14.60 3.69 -19.82
C LEU A 195 -15.77 4.63 -20.11
N LYS A 196 -16.47 4.40 -21.23
CA LYS A 196 -17.73 5.10 -21.55
C LYS A 196 -18.85 4.72 -20.58
N LYS A 197 -18.85 3.46 -20.09
CA LYS A 197 -19.88 2.88 -19.23
C LYS A 197 -19.25 2.20 -18.01
N PRO A 198 -19.97 2.08 -16.88
CA PRO A 198 -19.47 1.34 -15.71
C PRO A 198 -19.40 -0.17 -15.99
N LEU A 199 -18.43 -0.82 -15.34
CA LEU A 199 -18.35 -2.29 -15.31
C LEU A 199 -19.42 -2.88 -14.38
N SER A 200 -19.59 -2.25 -13.21
CA SER A 200 -20.52 -2.72 -12.20
C SER A 200 -20.99 -1.57 -11.30
N ARG A 201 -21.83 -1.90 -10.32
CA ARG A 201 -22.22 -0.99 -9.22
C ARG A 201 -21.30 -1.04 -8.00
N TYR A 202 -20.29 -1.91 -8.03
CA TYR A 202 -19.44 -2.16 -6.88
C TYR A 202 -18.16 -1.33 -6.95
N TYR A 203 -17.80 -0.73 -5.83
CA TYR A 203 -16.53 0.01 -5.72
C TYR A 203 -15.31 -0.90 -5.83
N VAL A 204 -15.33 -2.04 -5.14
CA VAL A 204 -14.25 -3.04 -5.18
C VAL A 204 -14.83 -4.40 -5.52
N THR A 205 -14.25 -5.03 -6.53
CA THR A 205 -14.43 -6.45 -6.84
C THR A 205 -13.10 -7.15 -6.60
N ASN A 206 -13.06 -8.02 -5.58
CA ASN A 206 -11.89 -8.85 -5.33
C ASN A 206 -11.89 -10.04 -6.28
N ILE A 207 -10.74 -10.33 -6.88
CA ILE A 207 -10.57 -11.45 -7.80
C ILE A 207 -10.12 -12.67 -7.01
N THR A 208 -10.77 -13.80 -7.27
CA THR A 208 -10.46 -15.11 -6.66
C THR A 208 -9.96 -16.13 -7.68
N GLU A 209 -10.06 -15.79 -8.96
CA GLU A 209 -9.76 -16.66 -10.09
C GLU A 209 -8.30 -16.47 -10.55
N ASP A 210 -7.56 -17.56 -10.68
CA ASP A 210 -6.13 -17.52 -11.01
C ASP A 210 -5.86 -17.13 -12.48
N TRP A 211 -6.86 -17.27 -13.38
CA TRP A 211 -6.71 -16.88 -14.79
C TRP A 211 -6.77 -15.36 -15.02
N VAL A 212 -7.19 -14.58 -14.02
CA VAL A 212 -7.27 -13.13 -14.11
C VAL A 212 -5.91 -12.50 -13.78
N PRO A 213 -5.33 -11.70 -14.66
CA PRO A 213 -3.96 -11.18 -14.50
C PRO A 213 -3.83 -10.02 -13.49
N PHE A 214 -4.92 -9.52 -12.94
CA PHE A 214 -4.95 -8.47 -11.90
C PHE A 214 -5.68 -8.98 -10.65
N THR A 215 -5.42 -8.36 -9.51
CA THR A 215 -5.88 -8.86 -8.20
C THR A 215 -7.20 -8.27 -7.74
N GLY A 216 -7.71 -7.28 -8.46
CA GLY A 216 -8.99 -6.65 -8.15
C GLY A 216 -9.40 -5.63 -9.20
N ILE A 217 -10.66 -5.21 -9.13
CA ILE A 217 -11.22 -4.10 -9.90
C ILE A 217 -11.68 -3.05 -8.90
N ILE A 218 -11.14 -1.83 -9.01
CA ILE A 218 -11.53 -0.70 -8.17
C ILE A 218 -12.23 0.32 -9.06
N GLU A 219 -13.56 0.38 -9.01
CA GLU A 219 -14.36 1.30 -9.81
C GLU A 219 -14.64 2.59 -9.03
N MET A 220 -13.75 3.58 -9.17
CA MET A 220 -13.84 4.86 -8.44
C MET A 220 -15.16 5.59 -8.69
N SER A 221 -15.67 5.50 -9.90
CA SER A 221 -16.93 6.11 -10.30
C SER A 221 -18.19 5.50 -9.64
N ALA A 222 -18.04 4.37 -8.93
CA ALA A 222 -19.12 3.82 -8.11
C ALA A 222 -19.30 4.55 -6.77
N LEU A 223 -18.28 5.34 -6.32
CA LEU A 223 -18.31 6.07 -5.04
C LEU A 223 -18.77 7.52 -5.19
N VAL A 224 -18.68 8.10 -6.37
CA VAL A 224 -18.87 9.53 -6.59
C VAL A 224 -19.86 9.81 -7.72
N ASP A 225 -20.41 11.02 -7.73
CA ASP A 225 -21.26 11.48 -8.82
C ASP A 225 -20.45 11.55 -10.13
N LYS A 226 -20.78 10.67 -11.06
CA LYS A 226 -20.09 10.54 -12.36
C LYS A 226 -20.25 11.78 -13.23
N GLY A 227 -21.43 12.41 -13.20
CA GLY A 227 -21.70 13.65 -13.97
C GLY A 227 -20.77 14.76 -13.52
N LYS A 228 -20.66 14.94 -12.21
CA LYS A 228 -19.87 16.02 -11.60
C LYS A 228 -18.36 15.82 -11.72
N TYR A 229 -17.85 14.58 -11.60
CA TYR A 229 -16.41 14.35 -11.46
C TYR A 229 -15.77 13.64 -12.64
N PHE A 230 -16.53 12.90 -13.44
CA PHE A 230 -16.01 12.08 -14.53
C PHE A 230 -16.71 12.32 -15.88
N ASN A 231 -17.48 13.39 -15.99
CA ASN A 231 -18.24 13.70 -17.22
C ASN A 231 -19.03 12.47 -17.75
N ASN A 232 -19.76 11.82 -16.83
CA ASN A 232 -20.51 10.57 -17.06
C ASN A 232 -19.68 9.35 -17.50
N LYS A 233 -18.34 9.41 -17.37
CA LYS A 233 -17.43 8.30 -17.64
C LYS A 233 -17.20 7.46 -16.39
N SER A 234 -16.60 6.28 -16.58
CA SER A 234 -16.23 5.39 -15.49
C SER A 234 -14.71 5.26 -15.39
N LEU A 235 -14.15 5.50 -14.21
CA LEU A 235 -12.74 5.32 -13.93
C LEU A 235 -12.53 4.05 -13.12
N VAL A 236 -11.70 3.15 -13.66
CA VAL A 236 -11.41 1.85 -13.09
C VAL A 236 -9.90 1.68 -12.89
N TYR A 237 -9.50 1.13 -11.75
CA TYR A 237 -8.12 0.70 -11.50
C TYR A 237 -8.04 -0.82 -11.42
N LEU A 238 -7.01 -1.39 -12.06
CA LEU A 238 -6.70 -2.81 -12.12
C LEU A 238 -5.31 -3.04 -11.52
N PRO A 239 -5.19 -3.19 -10.19
CA PRO A 239 -3.91 -3.41 -9.55
C PRO A 239 -3.49 -4.89 -9.65
N LYS A 240 -2.18 -5.11 -9.77
CA LYS A 240 -1.51 -6.41 -9.58
C LYS A 240 -0.32 -6.23 -8.66
N TYR A 241 -0.39 -6.81 -7.47
CA TYR A 241 0.73 -6.83 -6.52
C TYR A 241 1.64 -8.01 -6.80
N VAL A 242 2.93 -7.75 -6.95
CA VAL A 242 3.93 -8.75 -7.33
C VAL A 242 5.28 -8.49 -6.65
N SER A 243 6.16 -9.46 -6.68
CA SER A 243 7.57 -9.27 -6.30
C SER A 243 8.22 -8.17 -7.17
N PRO A 244 9.13 -7.35 -6.64
CA PRO A 244 9.92 -6.39 -7.44
C PRO A 244 10.73 -7.03 -8.57
N GLN A 245 11.00 -8.33 -8.49
CA GLN A 245 11.73 -9.12 -9.48
C GLN A 245 10.84 -9.77 -10.53
N ASP A 246 9.49 -9.65 -10.39
CA ASP A 246 8.55 -10.27 -11.31
C ASP A 246 8.77 -9.79 -12.77
N ALA A 247 8.66 -10.74 -13.70
CA ALA A 247 8.88 -10.49 -15.13
C ALA A 247 7.91 -9.44 -15.71
N ILE A 248 6.72 -9.27 -15.10
CA ILE A 248 5.72 -8.29 -15.56
C ILE A 248 6.25 -6.85 -15.54
N PHE A 249 7.26 -6.54 -14.73
CA PHE A 249 7.89 -5.22 -14.74
C PHE A 249 8.66 -4.92 -16.05
N LYS A 250 8.98 -5.96 -16.82
CA LYS A 250 9.66 -5.87 -18.12
C LYS A 250 8.70 -6.07 -19.30
N THR A 251 7.46 -6.48 -19.05
CA THR A 251 6.42 -6.66 -20.07
C THR A 251 6.05 -5.30 -20.67
N SER A 252 5.84 -5.25 -21.99
CA SER A 252 5.46 -4.03 -22.69
C SER A 252 4.08 -3.51 -22.22
N ASP A 253 3.85 -2.22 -22.40
CA ASP A 253 2.55 -1.62 -22.10
C ASP A 253 1.45 -2.21 -22.97
N ASP A 254 1.75 -2.52 -24.23
CA ASP A 254 0.80 -3.09 -25.18
C ASP A 254 0.40 -4.52 -24.80
N ASP A 255 1.33 -5.35 -24.38
CA ASP A 255 1.04 -6.72 -23.93
C ASP A 255 0.19 -6.71 -22.65
N ILE A 256 0.52 -5.86 -21.69
CA ILE A 256 -0.27 -5.71 -20.46
C ILE A 256 -1.66 -5.20 -20.80
N ARG A 257 -1.76 -4.19 -21.65
CA ARG A 257 -3.04 -3.63 -22.12
C ARG A 257 -3.90 -4.71 -22.76
N HIS A 258 -3.34 -5.43 -23.74
CA HIS A 258 -4.04 -6.49 -24.47
C HIS A 258 -4.58 -7.56 -23.52
N ASN A 259 -3.71 -8.08 -22.63
CA ASN A 259 -4.10 -9.11 -21.67
C ASN A 259 -5.18 -8.62 -20.69
N PHE A 260 -5.04 -7.41 -20.14
CA PHE A 260 -5.98 -6.86 -19.16
C PHE A 260 -7.34 -6.55 -19.80
N ILE A 261 -7.36 -6.00 -21.02
CA ILE A 261 -8.58 -5.69 -21.74
C ILE A 261 -9.33 -6.96 -22.12
N ASN A 262 -8.67 -7.96 -22.72
CA ASN A 262 -9.28 -9.24 -23.06
C ASN A 262 -9.89 -9.91 -21.84
N THR A 263 -9.18 -9.83 -20.70
CA THR A 263 -9.70 -10.36 -19.43
C THR A 263 -10.95 -9.60 -18.96
N LEU A 264 -10.92 -8.27 -19.01
CA LEU A 264 -12.10 -7.46 -18.65
C LEU A 264 -13.30 -7.78 -19.51
N GLN A 265 -13.11 -7.92 -20.81
CA GLN A 265 -14.19 -8.27 -21.76
C GLN A 265 -14.75 -9.68 -21.50
N ARG A 266 -13.89 -10.63 -21.16
CA ARG A 266 -14.30 -11.98 -20.73
C ARG A 266 -15.11 -11.96 -19.43
N MET A 267 -14.73 -11.13 -18.45
CA MET A 267 -15.45 -10.96 -17.19
C MET A 267 -16.75 -10.15 -17.35
N HIS A 268 -16.76 -9.23 -18.28
CA HIS A 268 -17.85 -8.28 -18.53
C HIS A 268 -18.23 -8.29 -20.01
N PRO A 269 -19.04 -9.29 -20.47
CA PRO A 269 -19.37 -9.45 -21.91
C PRO A 269 -20.07 -8.24 -22.56
N HIS A 270 -20.61 -7.32 -21.75
CA HIS A 270 -21.20 -6.07 -22.23
C HIS A 270 -20.17 -4.97 -22.55
N LEU A 271 -18.88 -5.19 -22.24
CA LEU A 271 -17.80 -4.24 -22.50
C LEU A 271 -17.23 -4.46 -23.90
N ASN A 272 -17.42 -3.49 -24.77
CA ASN A 272 -16.85 -3.50 -26.12
C ASN A 272 -15.51 -2.73 -26.14
N SER A 273 -14.68 -2.99 -27.15
CA SER A 273 -13.40 -2.28 -27.33
C SER A 273 -13.60 -0.76 -27.44
N ASP A 274 -14.68 -0.32 -28.10
CA ASP A 274 -15.04 1.10 -28.25
C ASP A 274 -15.46 1.78 -26.95
N ASP A 275 -15.80 1.01 -25.92
CA ASP A 275 -16.10 1.55 -24.59
C ASP A 275 -14.84 1.97 -23.84
N ILE A 276 -13.64 1.54 -24.27
CA ILE A 276 -12.35 1.82 -23.63
C ILE A 276 -11.75 3.10 -24.22
N MET A 277 -11.82 4.20 -23.47
CA MET A 277 -11.37 5.51 -23.95
C MET A 277 -9.87 5.72 -23.72
N THR A 278 -9.35 5.27 -22.58
CA THR A 278 -7.95 5.45 -22.20
C THR A 278 -7.49 4.29 -21.33
N PHE A 279 -6.26 3.88 -21.51
CA PHE A 279 -5.59 2.86 -20.71
C PHE A 279 -4.18 3.35 -20.40
N LYS A 280 -3.85 3.54 -19.12
CA LYS A 280 -2.52 3.96 -18.67
C LYS A 280 -1.99 2.97 -17.65
N ILE A 281 -0.70 2.67 -17.72
CA ILE A 281 -0.03 1.74 -16.82
C ILE A 281 0.94 2.51 -15.93
N SER A 282 0.86 2.24 -14.64
CA SER A 282 1.82 2.69 -13.63
C SER A 282 2.56 1.49 -13.06
N ARG A 283 3.87 1.62 -12.90
CA ARG A 283 4.74 0.60 -12.33
C ARG A 283 5.50 1.17 -11.13
N ALA A 284 5.41 0.50 -10.00
CA ALA A 284 6.21 0.85 -8.83
C ALA A 284 6.75 -0.42 -8.16
N LYS A 285 8.08 -0.54 -8.09
CA LYS A 285 8.75 -1.75 -7.59
C LYS A 285 8.75 -1.88 -6.06
N HIS A 286 8.72 -0.78 -5.33
CA HIS A 286 8.88 -0.76 -3.88
C HIS A 286 7.74 0.03 -3.22
N VAL A 287 6.54 -0.52 -3.26
CA VAL A 287 5.34 0.17 -2.75
C VAL A 287 5.08 -0.18 -1.30
N PHE A 288 5.23 -1.44 -0.94
CA PHE A 288 4.81 -1.95 0.36
C PHE A 288 5.89 -2.86 0.96
N ALA A 289 6.43 -2.45 2.11
CA ALA A 289 7.34 -3.29 2.88
C ALA A 289 6.54 -4.43 3.53
N LEU A 290 6.94 -5.67 3.27
CA LEU A 290 6.22 -6.86 3.72
C LEU A 290 6.45 -7.09 5.22
N PRO A 291 5.40 -7.09 6.06
CA PRO A 291 5.53 -7.34 7.51
C PRO A 291 5.70 -8.84 7.78
N THR A 292 6.92 -9.32 7.61
CA THR A 292 7.31 -10.71 7.90
C THR A 292 7.33 -11.00 9.40
N LEU A 293 7.60 -12.25 9.80
CA LEU A 293 7.77 -12.59 11.21
C LEU A 293 8.87 -11.75 11.88
N ASN A 294 8.61 -11.26 13.09
CA ASN A 294 9.51 -10.39 13.88
C ASN A 294 9.97 -9.14 13.13
N TYR A 295 9.07 -8.56 12.34
CA TYR A 295 9.41 -7.46 11.46
C TYR A 295 9.97 -6.24 12.20
N SER A 296 9.35 -5.83 13.32
CA SER A 296 9.77 -4.65 14.07
C SER A 296 11.18 -4.78 14.67
N GLU A 297 11.62 -6.01 15.01
CA GLU A 297 12.95 -6.29 15.54
C GLU A 297 14.04 -6.27 14.45
N LYS A 298 13.65 -6.56 13.20
CA LYS A 298 14.56 -6.61 12.05
C LYS A 298 14.81 -5.24 11.43
N LEU A 299 13.96 -4.25 11.73
CA LEU A 299 14.10 -2.92 11.17
C LEU A 299 15.37 -2.22 11.67
N PRO A 300 16.08 -1.50 10.78
CA PRO A 300 17.13 -0.57 11.20
C PRO A 300 16.55 0.59 12.01
N SER A 301 17.39 1.22 12.83
CA SER A 301 17.03 2.49 13.49
C SER A 301 16.81 3.59 12.45
N MET A 302 15.91 4.52 12.76
CA MET A 302 15.72 5.74 11.95
C MET A 302 16.95 6.66 12.00
N LYS A 303 17.66 6.72 13.14
CA LYS A 303 18.96 7.38 13.28
C LYS A 303 20.03 6.40 12.84
N THR A 304 20.87 6.80 11.88
CA THR A 304 21.96 5.98 11.37
C THR A 304 23.24 6.13 12.18
N SER A 305 24.26 5.32 11.87
CA SER A 305 25.62 5.47 12.39
C SER A 305 26.29 6.77 11.95
N ILE A 306 25.79 7.40 10.88
CA ILE A 306 26.32 8.65 10.33
C ILE A 306 25.62 9.83 11.04
N PRO A 307 26.35 10.65 11.82
CA PRO A 307 25.78 11.82 12.47
C PRO A 307 25.07 12.76 11.48
N GLY A 308 23.85 13.17 11.80
CA GLY A 308 23.04 14.03 10.95
C GLY A 308 22.26 13.30 9.82
N LEU A 309 22.54 12.02 9.59
CA LEU A 309 21.80 11.23 8.60
C LEU A 309 20.69 10.40 9.28
N PHE A 310 19.46 10.62 8.84
CA PHE A 310 18.27 9.89 9.27
C PHE A 310 17.60 9.20 8.09
N ILE A 311 17.07 8.00 8.33
CA ILE A 311 16.28 7.25 7.33
C ILE A 311 14.91 6.98 7.93
N ILE A 312 13.89 7.64 7.40
CA ILE A 312 12.51 7.57 7.92
C ILE A 312 11.59 7.33 6.74
N ASN A 313 11.14 6.11 6.56
CA ASN A 313 10.31 5.74 5.42
C ASN A 313 9.17 4.78 5.81
N ALA A 314 8.34 4.42 4.84
CA ALA A 314 7.16 3.58 5.04
C ALA A 314 7.46 2.19 5.66
N ALA A 315 8.70 1.69 5.60
CA ALA A 315 9.08 0.44 6.29
C ALA A 315 8.96 0.54 7.81
N HIS A 316 9.03 1.75 8.38
CA HIS A 316 8.86 1.98 9.82
C HIS A 316 7.38 2.01 10.28
N ILE A 317 6.42 1.78 9.39
CA ILE A 317 5.02 1.59 9.75
C ILE A 317 4.82 0.12 10.16
N VAL A 318 5.02 -0.17 11.44
CA VAL A 318 5.04 -1.56 11.95
C VAL A 318 3.70 -2.05 12.49
N ASN A 319 2.86 -1.17 12.99
CA ASN A 319 1.58 -1.51 13.65
C ASN A 319 0.35 -0.96 12.91
N GLY A 320 0.50 -0.65 11.64
CA GLY A 320 -0.52 -0.13 10.76
C GLY A 320 -0.45 -0.72 9.36
N THR A 321 -1.29 -0.22 8.49
CA THR A 321 -1.20 -0.49 7.04
C THR A 321 -0.77 0.77 6.33
N LEU A 322 0.04 0.66 5.28
CA LEU A 322 0.50 1.81 4.52
C LEU A 322 -0.69 2.65 4.01
N ASN A 323 -0.80 3.86 4.54
CA ASN A 323 -1.76 4.89 4.15
C ASN A 323 -1.27 6.26 4.60
N VAL A 324 -1.93 7.33 4.15
CA VAL A 324 -1.53 8.72 4.44
C VAL A 324 -1.51 9.02 5.94
N ASN A 325 -2.52 8.54 6.69
CA ASN A 325 -2.60 8.78 8.13
C ASN A 325 -1.39 8.19 8.88
N GLU A 326 -1.05 6.93 8.60
CA GLU A 326 0.13 6.29 9.21
C GLU A 326 1.44 6.97 8.82
N THR A 327 1.52 7.50 7.59
CA THR A 327 2.69 8.24 7.11
C THR A 327 2.86 9.55 7.87
N ILE A 328 1.77 10.30 8.08
CA ILE A 328 1.79 11.55 8.87
C ILE A 328 2.17 11.25 10.32
N GLN A 329 1.55 10.26 10.95
CA GLN A 329 1.88 9.86 12.32
C GLN A 329 3.33 9.39 12.47
N LEU A 330 3.88 8.71 11.46
CA LEU A 330 5.29 8.35 11.45
C LEU A 330 6.18 9.57 11.43
N ALA A 331 5.88 10.54 10.57
CA ALA A 331 6.62 11.80 10.48
C ALA A 331 6.58 12.58 11.81
N GLU A 332 5.40 12.74 12.41
CA GLU A 332 5.22 13.39 13.72
C GLU A 332 6.04 12.71 14.82
N ARG A 333 5.96 11.37 14.93
CA ARG A 333 6.75 10.60 15.91
C ARG A 333 8.26 10.79 15.71
N ALA A 334 8.70 10.81 14.46
CA ALA A 334 10.12 10.97 14.16
C ALA A 334 10.63 12.39 14.49
N ILE A 335 9.86 13.42 14.12
CA ILE A 335 10.21 14.81 14.45
C ILE A 335 10.27 15.01 15.95
N ASN A 336 9.25 14.60 16.70
CA ASN A 336 9.24 14.73 18.17
C ASN A 336 10.38 13.97 18.86
N LYS A 337 10.83 12.86 18.29
CA LYS A 337 11.89 12.06 18.86
C LYS A 337 13.29 12.58 18.58
N TYR A 338 13.54 13.18 17.43
CA TYR A 338 14.89 13.49 16.97
C TYR A 338 15.17 14.98 16.77
N PHE A 339 14.13 15.81 16.68
CA PHE A 339 14.23 17.23 16.33
C PHE A 339 13.39 18.14 17.24
N GLY A 340 12.56 17.58 18.14
CA GLY A 340 11.77 18.30 19.14
C GLY A 340 12.50 18.52 20.46
#